data_3860f19ae9e56b10fc8cc7dd565dbce4
#
_entry.id   3860f19ae9e56b10fc8cc7dd565dbce4
#
_cell.length_a   1.000
_cell.length_b   1.000
_cell.length_c   1.000
_cell.angle_alpha   90.00
_cell.angle_beta   90.00
_cell.angle_gamma   90.00
#
_symmetry.space_group_name_H-M   'P 1'
#
loop_
_entity.id
_entity.type
_entity.pdbx_description
1 polymer ?
#
loop_
_entity_poly.entity_id
_entity_poly.type
_entity_poly.pdbx_seq_one_letter_code
_entity_poly.pdbx_strand_id
1 'polypeptide(L)'
;MGTRMSEKDDRDEKERELGSFDLNVINIMTHLYRSGAVEDEVMETLRMLNFEYHTLLDKNSILEEKVNIDWKTNLLKYRDDYFTMIIKSASRTLDIVPNDKYKITYIRFDIDNFSLLNNRFGHDKGDIVLVDLAEILKAHSRPTDYLIRFGGEEFDVILPSTDLKGGVTYLDKMYRYIRNLKYNFDNTDVVVTVSAGIAVFSMDLNRLKRINLDSTKDEYLKLQKAADDALYDAKLSGKNQYKIYNDKIDYKDVRERYAAAGGRV
;
A
#
# COMPACT_ATOMS: atom_id res chain seq x y z
N MET A 1 0.61 -15.96 33.43
CA MET A 1 0.47 -14.79 32.54
C MET A 1 1.62 -14.82 31.57
N GLY A 2 1.42 -15.43 30.40
CA GLY A 2 2.42 -15.50 29.34
C GLY A 2 2.17 -14.37 28.35
N THR A 3 3.06 -13.42 28.29
CA THR A 3 3.12 -12.35 27.28
C THR A 3 3.36 -12.99 25.92
N ARG A 4 2.38 -12.94 25.05
CA ARG A 4 2.59 -13.23 23.62
C ARG A 4 3.51 -12.12 23.10
N MET A 5 4.76 -12.46 22.78
CA MET A 5 5.60 -11.65 21.89
C MET A 5 4.81 -11.42 20.58
N SER A 6 4.83 -10.21 20.05
CA SER A 6 4.11 -9.91 18.81
C SER A 6 4.83 -10.58 17.63
N GLU A 7 4.09 -11.03 16.63
CA GLU A 7 4.67 -11.61 15.40
C GLU A 7 5.69 -10.68 14.71
N LYS A 8 5.68 -9.41 15.07
CA LYS A 8 6.58 -8.36 14.61
C LYS A 8 7.93 -8.38 15.33
N ASP A 9 7.94 -8.62 16.65
CA ASP A 9 9.19 -8.77 17.42
C ASP A 9 9.94 -10.02 16.93
N ASP A 10 9.20 -11.08 16.60
CA ASP A 10 9.74 -12.32 16.03
C ASP A 10 10.36 -12.11 14.63
N ARG A 11 9.80 -11.19 13.83
CA ARG A 11 10.29 -10.87 12.48
C ARG A 11 11.54 -9.99 12.52
N ASP A 12 11.53 -8.93 13.35
CA ASP A 12 12.68 -8.04 13.53
C ASP A 12 13.86 -8.76 14.21
N GLU A 13 13.58 -9.73 15.07
CA GLU A 13 14.58 -10.59 15.70
C GLU A 13 15.16 -11.59 14.69
N LYS A 14 14.33 -12.21 13.83
CA LYS A 14 14.79 -13.06 12.73
C LYS A 14 15.61 -12.30 11.67
N GLU A 15 15.23 -11.07 11.30
CA GLU A 15 16.03 -10.26 10.38
C GLU A 15 17.38 -9.86 10.97
N ARG A 16 17.47 -9.63 12.29
CA ARG A 16 18.75 -9.40 12.98
C ARG A 16 19.57 -10.67 13.11
N GLU A 17 18.95 -11.79 13.40
CA GLU A 17 19.60 -13.10 13.45
C GLU A 17 20.13 -13.54 12.08
N LEU A 18 19.39 -13.27 10.98
CA LEU A 18 19.78 -13.58 9.62
C LEU A 18 21.00 -12.76 9.17
N GLY A 19 21.04 -11.45 9.45
CA GLY A 19 22.20 -10.61 9.16
C GLY A 19 23.43 -10.96 10.03
N SER A 20 23.20 -11.42 11.25
CA SER A 20 24.23 -11.92 12.16
C SER A 20 24.73 -13.33 11.75
N PHE A 21 23.86 -14.15 11.15
CA PHE A 21 24.21 -15.48 10.66
C PHE A 21 25.20 -15.41 9.50
N ASP A 22 25.01 -14.53 8.51
CA ASP A 22 25.93 -14.33 7.39
C ASP A 22 27.33 -13.92 7.85
N LEU A 23 27.41 -12.96 8.76
CA LEU A 23 28.68 -12.50 9.33
C LEU A 23 29.35 -13.59 10.18
N ASN A 24 28.59 -14.35 10.93
CA ASN A 24 29.11 -15.43 11.75
C ASN A 24 29.61 -16.60 10.91
N VAL A 25 28.89 -16.98 9.85
CA VAL A 25 29.33 -18.04 8.92
C VAL A 25 30.63 -17.65 8.24
N ILE A 26 30.74 -16.42 7.71
CA ILE A 26 31.96 -15.90 7.07
C ILE A 26 33.13 -15.87 8.07
N ASN A 27 32.90 -15.43 9.29
CA ASN A 27 33.92 -15.38 10.34
C ASN A 27 34.39 -16.79 10.76
N ILE A 28 33.46 -17.72 10.94
CA ILE A 28 33.78 -19.11 11.25
C ILE A 28 34.55 -19.75 10.11
N MET A 29 34.13 -19.61 8.86
CA MET A 29 34.82 -20.11 7.68
C MET A 29 36.25 -19.56 7.58
N THR A 30 36.42 -18.25 7.82
CA THR A 30 37.72 -17.60 7.78
C THR A 30 38.66 -18.08 8.88
N HIS A 31 38.12 -18.29 10.08
CA HIS A 31 38.89 -18.80 11.22
C HIS A 31 39.31 -20.25 11.02
N LEU A 32 38.40 -21.12 10.58
CA LEU A 32 38.66 -22.52 10.29
C LEU A 32 39.70 -22.71 9.17
N TYR A 33 39.60 -21.90 8.12
CA TYR A 33 40.59 -21.91 7.02
C TYR A 33 41.99 -21.49 7.49
N ARG A 34 42.08 -20.44 8.33
CA ARG A 34 43.39 -19.93 8.84
C ARG A 34 44.01 -20.89 9.86
N SER A 35 43.24 -21.68 10.57
CA SER A 35 43.77 -22.62 11.60
C SER A 35 44.22 -23.94 11.03
N GLY A 36 43.97 -24.23 9.73
CA GLY A 36 44.26 -25.55 9.14
C GLY A 36 43.48 -26.71 9.78
N ALA A 37 42.41 -26.39 10.52
CA ALA A 37 41.66 -27.35 11.33
C ALA A 37 40.50 -28.02 10.58
N VAL A 38 40.31 -27.72 9.29
CA VAL A 38 39.16 -28.20 8.52
C VAL A 38 39.62 -28.83 7.22
N GLU A 39 39.15 -30.01 6.96
CA GLU A 39 39.35 -30.74 5.71
C GLU A 39 38.60 -29.99 4.57
N ASP A 40 39.17 -30.02 3.34
CA ASP A 40 38.62 -29.35 2.14
C ASP A 40 37.17 -29.73 1.90
N GLU A 41 36.74 -30.94 2.22
CA GLU A 41 35.38 -31.46 2.07
C GLU A 41 34.38 -30.73 2.97
N VAL A 42 34.76 -30.35 4.21
CA VAL A 42 33.91 -29.58 5.11
C VAL A 42 33.76 -28.14 4.62
N MET A 43 34.83 -27.55 4.06
CA MET A 43 34.77 -26.20 3.47
C MET A 43 33.88 -26.16 2.22
N GLU A 44 33.92 -27.20 1.41
CA GLU A 44 33.05 -27.33 0.23
C GLU A 44 31.59 -27.50 0.63
N THR A 45 31.31 -28.31 1.64
CA THR A 45 29.97 -28.47 2.21
C THR A 45 29.42 -27.16 2.77
N LEU A 46 30.23 -26.38 3.48
CA LEU A 46 29.82 -25.06 4.01
C LEU A 46 29.53 -24.05 2.89
N ARG A 47 30.32 -24.07 1.81
CA ARG A 47 30.05 -23.24 0.63
C ARG A 47 28.74 -23.62 -0.05
N MET A 48 28.46 -24.90 -0.21
CA MET A 48 27.21 -25.38 -0.77
C MET A 48 26.02 -24.97 0.09
N LEU A 49 26.10 -25.14 1.40
CA LEU A 49 25.05 -24.72 2.33
C LEU A 49 24.79 -23.21 2.28
N ASN A 50 25.84 -22.41 2.21
CA ASN A 50 25.70 -20.96 2.07
C ASN A 50 25.02 -20.58 0.74
N PHE A 51 25.40 -21.24 -0.37
CA PHE A 51 24.77 -21.04 -1.66
C PHE A 51 23.29 -21.44 -1.67
N GLU A 52 22.94 -22.59 -1.07
CA GLU A 52 21.55 -23.04 -0.93
C GLU A 52 20.73 -22.08 -0.08
N TYR A 53 21.29 -21.59 1.01
CA TYR A 53 20.66 -20.61 1.89
C TYR A 53 20.31 -19.31 1.16
N HIS A 54 21.26 -18.71 0.41
CA HIS A 54 20.99 -17.51 -0.40
C HIS A 54 19.95 -17.79 -1.50
N THR A 55 20.03 -18.96 -2.13
CA THR A 55 19.02 -19.37 -3.12
C THR A 55 17.62 -19.48 -2.51
N LEU A 56 17.50 -19.95 -1.27
CA LEU A 56 16.22 -20.01 -0.55
C LEU A 56 15.73 -18.62 -0.14
N LEU A 57 16.62 -17.72 0.28
CA LEU A 57 16.27 -16.33 0.57
C LEU A 57 15.72 -15.61 -0.66
N ASP A 58 16.38 -15.75 -1.81
CA ASP A 58 15.93 -15.18 -3.07
C ASP A 58 14.57 -15.74 -3.51
N LYS A 59 14.39 -17.07 -3.38
CA LYS A 59 13.09 -17.70 -3.67
C LYS A 59 12.00 -17.20 -2.73
N ASN A 60 12.31 -17.03 -1.45
CA ASN A 60 11.36 -16.52 -0.46
C ASN A 60 10.96 -15.08 -0.76
N SER A 61 11.92 -14.23 -1.13
CA SER A 61 11.65 -12.85 -1.56
C SER A 61 10.73 -12.80 -2.78
N ILE A 62 11.00 -13.63 -3.81
CA ILE A 62 10.14 -13.74 -5.00
C ILE A 62 8.72 -14.24 -4.66
N LEU A 63 8.62 -15.18 -3.72
CA LEU A 63 7.33 -15.67 -3.25
C LEU A 63 6.56 -14.59 -2.48
N GLU A 64 7.24 -13.84 -1.62
CA GLU A 64 6.64 -12.72 -0.89
C GLU A 64 6.15 -11.62 -1.83
N GLU A 65 6.90 -11.28 -2.87
CA GLU A 65 6.46 -10.35 -3.92
C GLU A 65 5.18 -10.87 -4.60
N LYS A 66 5.15 -12.14 -5.01
CA LYS A 66 3.96 -12.75 -5.64
C LYS A 66 2.75 -12.80 -4.72
N VAL A 67 2.95 -13.00 -3.42
CA VAL A 67 1.86 -12.99 -2.42
C VAL A 67 1.28 -11.59 -2.24
N ASN A 68 2.10 -10.55 -2.40
CA ASN A 68 1.71 -9.16 -2.19
C ASN A 68 1.06 -8.49 -3.41
N ILE A 69 1.00 -9.18 -4.56
CA ILE A 69 0.36 -8.67 -5.78
C ILE A 69 -1.03 -9.29 -5.95
N ASP A 70 -2.01 -8.46 -6.22
CA ASP A 70 -3.34 -8.90 -6.64
C ASP A 70 -3.27 -9.48 -8.06
N TRP A 71 -3.59 -10.76 -8.21
CA TRP A 71 -3.42 -11.50 -9.46
C TRP A 71 -4.29 -10.97 -10.61
N LYS A 72 -5.38 -10.29 -10.29
CA LYS A 72 -6.34 -9.78 -11.29
C LYS A 72 -5.91 -8.42 -11.84
N THR A 73 -5.56 -7.51 -10.95
CA THR A 73 -5.23 -6.12 -11.30
C THR A 73 -3.73 -5.88 -11.43
N ASN A 74 -2.92 -6.83 -10.96
CA ASN A 74 -1.47 -6.68 -10.86
C ASN A 74 -1.05 -5.39 -10.09
N LEU A 75 -1.88 -4.99 -9.12
CA LEU A 75 -1.57 -3.97 -8.12
C LEU A 75 -1.12 -4.62 -6.81
N LEU A 76 -0.57 -3.84 -5.90
CA LEU A 76 -0.28 -4.31 -4.55
C LEU A 76 -1.57 -4.74 -3.86
N LYS A 77 -1.52 -5.81 -3.07
CA LYS A 77 -2.57 -6.10 -2.09
C LYS A 77 -2.42 -5.18 -0.89
N TYR A 78 -3.50 -4.97 -0.15
CA TYR A 78 -3.46 -4.20 1.08
C TYR A 78 -2.49 -4.82 2.10
N ARG A 79 -1.68 -3.96 2.72
CA ARG A 79 -0.83 -4.25 3.88
C ARG A 79 -0.82 -3.05 4.82
N ASP A 80 -0.78 -3.32 6.10
CA ASP A 80 -0.80 -2.28 7.14
C ASP A 80 0.58 -1.62 7.38
N ASP A 81 1.65 -2.13 6.77
CA ASP A 81 3.02 -1.66 6.95
C ASP A 81 3.53 -0.72 5.84
N TYR A 82 2.82 -0.54 4.73
CA TYR A 82 3.27 0.34 3.64
C TYR A 82 3.58 1.76 4.11
N PHE A 83 2.72 2.32 4.96
CA PHE A 83 2.95 3.66 5.51
C PHE A 83 4.23 3.71 6.35
N THR A 84 4.47 2.68 7.16
CA THR A 84 5.68 2.54 7.96
C THR A 84 6.92 2.44 7.08
N MET A 85 6.85 1.68 5.97
CA MET A 85 7.94 1.59 4.99
C MET A 85 8.26 2.94 4.35
N ILE A 86 7.23 3.70 3.95
CA ILE A 86 7.38 5.05 3.40
C ILE A 86 8.05 5.98 4.42
N ILE A 87 7.59 5.98 5.66
CA ILE A 87 8.15 6.80 6.74
C ILE A 87 9.61 6.41 7.04
N LYS A 88 9.93 5.12 7.11
CA LYS A 88 11.30 4.63 7.28
C LYS A 88 12.22 5.10 6.15
N SER A 89 11.77 4.97 4.90
CA SER A 89 12.53 5.42 3.74
C SER A 89 12.78 6.93 3.79
N ALA A 90 11.72 7.72 3.99
CA ALA A 90 11.82 9.18 4.09
C ALA A 90 12.73 9.62 5.24
N SER A 91 12.67 8.97 6.39
CA SER A 91 13.52 9.31 7.54
C SER A 91 15.02 9.10 7.31
N ARG A 92 15.39 8.22 6.39
CA ARG A 92 16.79 7.93 6.03
C ARG A 92 17.31 8.84 4.92
N THR A 93 16.46 9.20 3.97
CA THR A 93 16.88 9.85 2.71
C THR A 93 16.70 11.35 2.71
N LEU A 94 15.77 11.89 3.49
CA LEU A 94 15.51 13.33 3.51
C LEU A 94 16.46 14.08 4.43
N ASP A 95 17.03 15.17 3.92
CA ASP A 95 17.75 16.14 4.74
C ASP A 95 16.80 16.95 5.61
N ILE A 96 17.27 17.34 6.80
CA ILE A 96 16.48 18.18 7.69
C ILE A 96 16.56 19.62 7.21
N VAL A 97 15.44 20.13 6.70
CA VAL A 97 15.27 21.54 6.40
C VAL A 97 14.41 22.15 7.53
N PRO A 98 14.87 23.18 8.22
CA PRO A 98 14.10 23.81 9.29
C PRO A 98 12.73 24.27 8.80
N ASN A 99 11.69 23.97 9.59
CA ASN A 99 10.27 24.29 9.31
C ASN A 99 9.65 23.58 8.09
N ASP A 100 10.35 22.66 7.47
CA ASP A 100 9.76 21.87 6.41
C ASP A 100 9.02 20.65 6.95
N LYS A 101 7.99 20.21 6.20
CA LYS A 101 7.12 19.10 6.58
C LYS A 101 7.11 18.04 5.50
N TYR A 102 7.32 16.81 5.91
CA TYR A 102 7.06 15.66 5.06
C TYR A 102 5.56 15.44 4.94
N LYS A 103 5.08 15.28 3.71
CA LYS A 103 3.66 15.10 3.41
C LYS A 103 3.44 13.85 2.62
N ILE A 104 2.37 13.15 2.96
CA ILE A 104 1.90 11.95 2.24
C ILE A 104 0.43 12.18 1.94
N THR A 105 0.05 12.07 0.67
CA THR A 105 -1.36 12.08 0.27
C THR A 105 -1.85 10.65 0.15
N TYR A 106 -3.01 10.39 0.71
CA TYR A 106 -3.73 9.13 0.60
C TYR A 106 -5.05 9.35 -0.09
N ILE A 107 -5.36 8.49 -1.06
CA ILE A 107 -6.59 8.55 -1.84
C ILE A 107 -7.22 7.17 -1.82
N ARG A 108 -8.51 7.08 -1.51
CA ARG A 108 -9.33 5.89 -1.67
C ARG A 108 -10.32 6.10 -2.80
N PHE A 109 -10.28 5.22 -3.78
CA PHE A 109 -11.23 5.14 -4.88
C PHE A 109 -12.19 3.96 -4.67
N ASP A 110 -13.41 4.12 -5.15
CA ASP A 110 -14.42 3.06 -5.17
C ASP A 110 -15.24 3.18 -6.45
N ILE A 111 -15.45 2.05 -7.14
CA ILE A 111 -16.22 2.01 -8.38
C ILE A 111 -17.70 2.11 -8.05
N ASP A 112 -18.33 3.17 -8.54
CA ASP A 112 -19.73 3.45 -8.28
C ASP A 112 -20.66 2.36 -8.84
N ASN A 113 -21.55 1.86 -8.00
CA ASN A 113 -22.57 0.85 -8.37
C ASN A 113 -22.00 -0.47 -8.92
N PHE A 114 -20.77 -0.84 -8.50
CA PHE A 114 -20.10 -2.04 -9.01
C PHE A 114 -20.89 -3.33 -8.80
N SER A 115 -21.55 -3.48 -7.66
CA SER A 115 -22.43 -4.64 -7.40
C SER A 115 -23.60 -4.71 -8.39
N LEU A 116 -24.19 -3.56 -8.78
CA LEU A 116 -25.26 -3.53 -9.79
C LEU A 116 -24.75 -3.91 -11.19
N LEU A 117 -23.51 -3.47 -11.53
CA LEU A 117 -22.87 -3.86 -12.76
C LEU A 117 -22.66 -5.38 -12.81
N ASN A 118 -22.09 -5.96 -11.74
CA ASN A 118 -21.90 -7.41 -11.64
C ASN A 118 -23.20 -8.20 -11.71
N ASN A 119 -24.25 -7.74 -11.02
CA ASN A 119 -25.56 -8.40 -11.03
C ASN A 119 -26.20 -8.37 -12.42
N ARG A 120 -25.98 -7.31 -13.19
CA ARG A 120 -26.58 -7.15 -14.52
C ARG A 120 -25.80 -7.85 -15.62
N PHE A 121 -24.48 -7.77 -15.61
CA PHE A 121 -23.63 -8.18 -16.73
C PHE A 121 -22.68 -9.34 -16.40
N GLY A 122 -22.68 -9.81 -15.15
CA GLY A 122 -21.81 -10.87 -14.66
C GLY A 122 -20.46 -10.37 -14.17
N HIS A 123 -19.79 -11.20 -13.37
CA HIS A 123 -18.51 -10.88 -12.74
C HIS A 123 -17.37 -10.67 -13.77
N ASP A 124 -17.41 -11.37 -14.91
CA ASP A 124 -16.40 -11.22 -15.97
C ASP A 124 -16.35 -9.78 -16.52
N LYS A 125 -17.52 -9.13 -16.64
CA LYS A 125 -17.59 -7.73 -17.09
C LYS A 125 -17.11 -6.75 -15.99
N GLY A 126 -17.42 -7.05 -14.74
CA GLY A 126 -16.85 -6.32 -13.60
C GLY A 126 -15.32 -6.44 -13.54
N ASP A 127 -14.80 -7.61 -13.83
CA ASP A 127 -13.36 -7.86 -13.87
C ASP A 127 -12.64 -7.02 -14.93
N ILE A 128 -13.24 -6.83 -16.10
CA ILE A 128 -12.72 -5.92 -17.13
C ILE A 128 -12.60 -4.50 -16.57
N VAL A 129 -13.64 -4.01 -15.91
CA VAL A 129 -13.65 -2.67 -15.33
C VAL A 129 -12.57 -2.51 -14.25
N LEU A 130 -12.38 -3.53 -13.40
CA LEU A 130 -11.32 -3.52 -12.37
C LEU A 130 -9.92 -3.44 -12.99
N VAL A 131 -9.68 -4.22 -14.05
CA VAL A 131 -8.39 -4.24 -14.75
C VAL A 131 -8.14 -2.89 -15.44
N ASP A 132 -9.12 -2.34 -16.14
CA ASP A 132 -8.98 -1.06 -16.85
C ASP A 132 -8.69 0.10 -15.89
N LEU A 133 -9.37 0.14 -14.73
CA LEU A 133 -9.08 1.14 -13.70
C LEU A 133 -7.64 0.97 -13.17
N ALA A 134 -7.22 -0.26 -12.89
CA ALA A 134 -5.87 -0.54 -12.44
C ALA A 134 -4.81 -0.11 -13.46
N GLU A 135 -5.04 -0.36 -14.75
CA GLU A 135 -4.13 0.06 -15.82
C GLU A 135 -4.05 1.58 -15.96
N ILE A 136 -5.18 2.30 -15.80
CA ILE A 136 -5.17 3.77 -15.74
C ILE A 136 -4.31 4.26 -14.56
N LEU A 137 -4.49 3.68 -13.37
CA LEU A 137 -3.70 4.06 -12.20
C LEU A 137 -2.21 3.82 -12.44
N LYS A 138 -1.82 2.64 -12.98
CA LYS A 138 -0.43 2.32 -13.30
C LYS A 138 0.18 3.27 -14.34
N ALA A 139 -0.52 3.47 -15.45
CA ALA A 139 0.00 4.26 -16.57
C ALA A 139 0.26 5.73 -16.18
N HIS A 140 -0.37 6.21 -15.11
CA HIS A 140 -0.39 7.62 -14.77
C HIS A 140 0.18 7.96 -13.38
N SER A 141 0.69 6.97 -12.66
CA SER A 141 1.38 7.11 -11.37
C SER A 141 2.90 7.06 -11.53
N ARG A 142 3.61 7.50 -10.51
CA ARG A 142 5.08 7.43 -10.44
C ARG A 142 5.50 6.05 -9.93
N PRO A 143 6.72 5.60 -10.23
CA PRO A 143 7.24 4.35 -9.65
C PRO A 143 7.31 4.34 -8.11
N THR A 144 7.31 5.53 -7.49
CA THR A 144 7.34 5.70 -6.03
C THR A 144 5.96 5.71 -5.38
N ASP A 145 4.88 5.74 -6.18
CA ASP A 145 3.52 5.74 -5.70
C ASP A 145 3.07 4.31 -5.40
N TYR A 146 2.33 4.13 -4.32
CA TYR A 146 1.79 2.82 -3.95
C TYR A 146 0.37 2.70 -4.49
N LEU A 147 0.17 1.76 -5.38
CA LEU A 147 -1.12 1.46 -5.99
C LEU A 147 -1.62 0.14 -5.43
N ILE A 148 -2.69 0.17 -4.67
CA ILE A 148 -3.14 -0.93 -3.84
C ILE A 148 -4.57 -1.27 -4.21
N ARG A 149 -4.86 -2.55 -4.41
CA ARG A 149 -6.23 -3.06 -4.38
C ARG A 149 -6.58 -3.37 -2.94
N PHE A 150 -7.42 -2.51 -2.34
CA PHE A 150 -7.80 -2.63 -0.93
C PHE A 150 -8.78 -3.79 -0.71
N GLY A 151 -9.79 -3.92 -1.58
CA GLY A 151 -10.79 -4.98 -1.54
C GLY A 151 -11.68 -4.89 -2.77
N GLY A 152 -12.55 -5.84 -3.03
CA GLY A 152 -13.59 -5.85 -4.07
C GLY A 152 -13.41 -4.84 -5.22
N GLU A 153 -14.09 -3.71 -5.10
CA GLU A 153 -14.08 -2.56 -6.01
C GLU A 153 -13.30 -1.34 -5.50
N GLU A 154 -12.55 -1.48 -4.39
CA GLU A 154 -11.83 -0.39 -3.75
C GLU A 154 -10.34 -0.40 -4.06
N PHE A 155 -9.81 0.77 -4.37
CA PHE A 155 -8.39 0.99 -4.68
C PHE A 155 -7.83 2.13 -3.82
N ASP A 156 -6.70 1.88 -3.22
CA ASP A 156 -5.96 2.88 -2.46
C ASP A 156 -4.72 3.34 -3.22
N VAL A 157 -4.46 4.63 -3.17
CA VAL A 157 -3.25 5.24 -3.72
C VAL A 157 -2.56 6.05 -2.63
N ILE A 158 -1.28 5.71 -2.39
CA ILE A 158 -0.44 6.49 -1.47
C ILE A 158 0.60 7.22 -2.31
N LEU A 159 0.64 8.54 -2.18
CA LEU A 159 1.57 9.41 -2.89
C LEU A 159 2.60 9.97 -1.88
N PRO A 160 3.79 9.36 -1.76
CA PRO A 160 4.85 9.89 -0.93
C PRO A 160 5.31 11.29 -1.37
N SER A 161 5.81 12.09 -0.45
CA SER A 161 6.32 13.45 -0.71
C SER A 161 5.34 14.34 -1.50
N THR A 162 4.02 14.15 -1.27
CA THR A 162 2.97 14.81 -2.03
C THR A 162 2.00 15.52 -1.08
N ASP A 163 1.79 16.80 -1.30
CA ASP A 163 0.83 17.61 -0.55
C ASP A 163 -0.59 17.55 -1.16
N LEU A 164 -1.54 18.21 -0.52
CA LEU A 164 -2.93 18.25 -0.97
C LEU A 164 -3.06 18.75 -2.43
N LYS A 165 -2.32 19.78 -2.81
CA LYS A 165 -2.36 20.32 -4.17
C LYS A 165 -1.88 19.29 -5.20
N GLY A 166 -0.80 18.57 -4.88
CA GLY A 166 -0.30 17.48 -5.71
C GLY A 166 -1.30 16.34 -5.81
N GLY A 167 -1.95 15.97 -4.69
CA GLY A 167 -2.99 14.95 -4.66
C GLY A 167 -4.23 15.32 -5.48
N VAL A 168 -4.68 16.57 -5.39
CA VAL A 168 -5.79 17.08 -6.21
C VAL A 168 -5.42 17.06 -7.71
N THR A 169 -4.21 17.49 -8.06
CA THR A 169 -3.72 17.42 -9.45
C THR A 169 -3.70 15.98 -9.97
N TYR A 170 -3.29 15.03 -9.13
CA TYR A 170 -3.33 13.60 -9.45
C TYR A 170 -4.78 13.13 -9.68
N LEU A 171 -5.72 13.45 -8.79
CA LEU A 171 -7.13 13.10 -8.93
C LEU A 171 -7.75 13.68 -10.21
N ASP A 172 -7.54 14.95 -10.49
CA ASP A 172 -8.06 15.61 -11.70
C ASP A 172 -7.54 14.93 -12.97
N LYS A 173 -6.28 14.46 -12.95
CA LYS A 173 -5.70 13.68 -14.02
C LYS A 173 -6.40 12.32 -14.15
N MET A 174 -6.56 11.57 -13.05
CA MET A 174 -7.22 10.25 -13.05
C MET A 174 -8.66 10.36 -13.54
N TYR A 175 -9.43 11.31 -13.03
CA TYR A 175 -10.84 11.50 -13.44
C TYR A 175 -10.99 11.80 -14.94
N ARG A 176 -10.01 12.51 -15.56
CA ARG A 176 -10.03 12.72 -17.03
C ARG A 176 -9.91 11.40 -17.79
N TYR A 177 -9.08 10.47 -17.35
CA TYR A 177 -8.93 9.16 -18.01
C TYR A 177 -10.09 8.23 -17.69
N ILE A 178 -10.50 8.14 -16.45
CA ILE A 178 -11.60 7.26 -16.02
C ILE A 178 -12.92 7.63 -16.71
N ARG A 179 -13.24 8.92 -16.85
CA ARG A 179 -14.44 9.38 -17.54
C ARG A 179 -14.45 9.09 -19.05
N ASN A 180 -13.31 8.75 -19.63
CA ASN A 180 -13.20 8.33 -21.03
C ASN A 180 -13.41 6.84 -21.23
N LEU A 181 -13.50 6.04 -20.14
CA LEU A 181 -13.83 4.63 -20.22
C LEU A 181 -15.27 4.47 -20.74
N LYS A 182 -15.40 3.71 -21.81
CA LYS A 182 -16.69 3.38 -22.43
C LYS A 182 -16.74 1.89 -22.65
N TYR A 183 -17.82 1.29 -22.20
CA TYR A 183 -18.03 -0.14 -22.34
C TYR A 183 -19.29 -0.38 -23.16
N ASN A 184 -19.27 -1.45 -23.97
CA ASN A 184 -20.47 -2.00 -24.58
C ASN A 184 -20.56 -3.46 -24.14
N PHE A 185 -21.48 -3.73 -23.21
CA PHE A 185 -21.73 -5.05 -22.69
C PHE A 185 -23.11 -5.53 -23.18
N ASP A 186 -23.13 -6.65 -23.86
CA ASP A 186 -24.36 -7.27 -24.38
C ASP A 186 -25.21 -6.28 -25.21
N ASN A 187 -24.58 -5.52 -26.11
CA ASN A 187 -25.18 -4.45 -26.92
C ASN A 187 -25.76 -3.29 -26.10
N THR A 188 -25.33 -3.12 -24.86
CA THR A 188 -25.71 -2.00 -24.00
C THR A 188 -24.50 -1.12 -23.70
N ASP A 189 -24.61 0.17 -23.98
CA ASP A 189 -23.59 1.13 -23.60
C ASP A 189 -23.63 1.35 -22.07
N VAL A 190 -22.47 1.15 -21.43
CA VAL A 190 -22.31 1.23 -19.97
C VAL A 190 -21.29 2.30 -19.65
N VAL A 191 -21.69 3.23 -18.80
CA VAL A 191 -20.80 4.23 -18.21
C VAL A 191 -20.47 3.81 -16.78
N VAL A 192 -19.19 3.65 -16.49
CA VAL A 192 -18.69 3.37 -15.16
C VAL A 192 -18.09 4.64 -14.60
N THR A 193 -18.42 4.95 -13.36
CA THR A 193 -17.88 6.08 -12.63
C THR A 193 -17.20 5.62 -11.35
N VAL A 194 -16.36 6.48 -10.78
CA VAL A 194 -15.71 6.24 -9.49
C VAL A 194 -15.96 7.42 -8.56
N SER A 195 -16.07 7.12 -7.28
CA SER A 195 -15.99 8.12 -6.22
C SER A 195 -14.64 8.02 -5.53
N ALA A 196 -14.13 9.13 -4.99
CA ALA A 196 -12.88 9.09 -4.23
C ALA A 196 -12.92 10.02 -3.00
N GLY A 197 -12.15 9.62 -1.99
CA GLY A 197 -11.82 10.46 -0.85
C GLY A 197 -10.32 10.69 -0.77
N ILE A 198 -9.91 11.91 -0.43
CA ILE A 198 -8.50 12.28 -0.29
C ILE A 198 -8.22 12.86 1.10
N ALA A 199 -7.16 12.39 1.72
CA ALA A 199 -6.63 12.92 2.98
C ALA A 199 -5.11 13.10 2.90
N VAL A 200 -4.56 13.98 3.74
CA VAL A 200 -3.13 14.27 3.76
C VAL A 200 -2.57 14.13 5.17
N PHE A 201 -1.54 13.33 5.28
CA PHE A 201 -0.69 13.29 6.45
C PHE A 201 0.42 14.32 6.31
N SER A 202 0.75 15.01 7.41
CA SER A 202 1.82 16.00 7.45
C SER A 202 2.60 15.88 8.75
N MET A 203 3.92 15.76 8.67
CA MET A 203 4.79 15.63 9.83
C MET A 203 6.04 16.51 9.67
N ASP A 204 6.44 17.19 10.75
CA ASP A 204 7.71 17.90 10.81
C ASP A 204 8.89 16.94 10.60
N LEU A 205 9.91 17.35 9.83
CA LEU A 205 11.06 16.51 9.50
C LEU A 205 11.89 16.12 10.73
N ASN A 206 11.98 16.97 11.75
CA ASN A 206 12.67 16.60 12.99
C ASN A 206 11.92 15.49 13.75
N ARG A 207 10.59 15.54 13.74
CA ARG A 207 9.75 14.49 14.32
C ARG A 207 9.85 13.20 13.50
N LEU A 208 9.89 13.31 12.18
CA LEU A 208 10.05 12.18 11.27
C LEU A 208 11.32 11.38 11.57
N LYS A 209 12.44 12.04 11.82
CA LYS A 209 13.73 11.40 12.15
C LYS A 209 13.72 10.64 13.48
N ARG A 210 12.78 10.97 14.38
CA ARG A 210 12.67 10.42 15.74
C ARG A 210 11.39 9.62 15.96
N ILE A 211 10.63 9.35 14.90
CA ILE A 211 9.34 8.69 15.04
C ILE A 211 9.51 7.26 15.55
N ASN A 212 8.70 6.91 16.55
CA ASN A 212 8.53 5.51 16.92
C ASN A 212 7.66 4.83 15.85
N LEU A 213 8.15 3.73 15.30
CA LEU A 213 7.49 3.00 14.22
C LEU A 213 6.14 2.40 14.65
N ASP A 214 5.94 2.11 15.93
CA ASP A 214 4.67 1.62 16.44
C ASP A 214 3.56 2.67 16.34
N SER A 215 3.92 3.96 16.48
CA SER A 215 2.97 5.06 16.32
C SER A 215 2.59 5.31 14.85
N THR A 216 3.34 4.80 13.88
CA THR A 216 3.03 4.99 12.45
C THR A 216 1.79 4.24 12.02
N LYS A 217 1.49 3.11 12.64
CA LYS A 217 0.29 2.32 12.35
C LYS A 217 -0.98 3.08 12.71
N ASP A 218 -1.02 3.72 13.87
CA ASP A 218 -2.16 4.52 14.30
C ASP A 218 -2.37 5.74 13.39
N GLU A 219 -1.28 6.40 12.97
CA GLU A 219 -1.37 7.52 12.02
C GLU A 219 -1.86 7.04 10.64
N TYR A 220 -1.46 5.85 10.19
CA TYR A 220 -1.95 5.28 8.96
C TYR A 220 -3.45 4.98 9.02
N LEU A 221 -3.93 4.35 10.10
CA LEU A 221 -5.35 4.07 10.29
C LEU A 221 -6.19 5.36 10.32
N LYS A 222 -5.70 6.42 10.98
CA LYS A 222 -6.36 7.73 10.97
C LYS A 222 -6.43 8.32 9.56
N LEU A 223 -5.34 8.21 8.79
CA LEU A 223 -5.27 8.72 7.42
C LEU A 223 -6.24 7.97 6.49
N GLN A 224 -6.28 6.63 6.60
CA GLN A 224 -7.23 5.79 5.87
C GLN A 224 -8.68 6.15 6.22
N LYS A 225 -8.97 6.27 7.51
CA LYS A 225 -10.32 6.66 7.96
C LYS A 225 -10.73 8.03 7.44
N ALA A 226 -9.81 9.00 7.44
CA ALA A 226 -10.09 10.33 6.92
C ALA A 226 -10.43 10.31 5.42
N ALA A 227 -9.69 9.53 4.62
CA ALA A 227 -9.99 9.37 3.21
C ALA A 227 -11.32 8.63 2.99
N ASP A 228 -11.61 7.61 3.79
CA ASP A 228 -12.87 6.86 3.76
C ASP A 228 -14.07 7.76 4.09
N ASP A 229 -13.96 8.58 5.13
CA ASP A 229 -14.97 9.57 5.48
C ASP A 229 -15.29 10.54 4.32
N ALA A 230 -14.25 11.04 3.65
CA ALA A 230 -14.40 11.88 2.46
C ALA A 230 -15.01 11.12 1.27
N LEU A 231 -14.70 9.83 1.11
CA LEU A 231 -15.30 8.97 0.08
C LEU A 231 -16.81 8.81 0.31
N TYR A 232 -17.26 8.61 1.54
CA TYR A 232 -18.69 8.55 1.86
C TYR A 232 -19.41 9.85 1.51
N ASP A 233 -18.79 11.01 1.79
CA ASP A 233 -19.34 12.30 1.36
C ASP A 233 -19.41 12.41 -0.18
N ALA A 234 -18.40 11.94 -0.91
CA ALA A 234 -18.44 11.92 -2.37
C ALA A 234 -19.60 11.06 -2.91
N LYS A 235 -19.81 9.86 -2.33
CA LYS A 235 -20.91 8.97 -2.69
C LYS A 235 -22.27 9.57 -2.39
N LEU A 236 -22.44 10.22 -1.23
CA LEU A 236 -23.67 10.91 -0.83
C LEU A 236 -23.96 12.16 -1.69
N SER A 237 -22.94 12.86 -2.10
CA SER A 237 -23.04 14.08 -2.92
C SER A 237 -23.33 13.81 -4.41
N GLY A 238 -23.66 12.54 -4.78
CA GLY A 238 -24.08 12.20 -6.14
C GLY A 238 -23.08 11.35 -6.93
N LYS A 239 -22.03 10.82 -6.28
CA LYS A 239 -21.02 9.96 -6.90
C LYS A 239 -20.23 10.65 -8.02
N ASN A 240 -19.38 9.92 -8.77
CA ASN A 240 -18.57 10.44 -9.90
C ASN A 240 -17.77 11.71 -9.56
N GLN A 241 -17.25 11.78 -8.36
CA GLN A 241 -16.52 12.93 -7.83
C GLN A 241 -15.58 12.50 -6.70
N TYR A 242 -14.69 13.38 -6.32
CA TYR A 242 -13.91 13.23 -5.11
C TYR A 242 -14.25 14.29 -4.07
N LYS A 243 -14.00 14.00 -2.81
CA LYS A 243 -14.06 14.95 -1.69
C LYS A 243 -12.72 14.96 -0.96
N ILE A 244 -12.40 16.15 -0.46
CA ILE A 244 -11.23 16.36 0.39
C ILE A 244 -11.68 16.25 1.84
N TYR A 245 -11.00 15.42 2.62
CA TYR A 245 -11.26 15.33 4.05
C TYR A 245 -11.15 16.71 4.72
N ASN A 246 -12.12 17.03 5.54
CA ASN A 246 -12.17 18.29 6.28
C ASN A 246 -12.65 18.00 7.71
N ASP A 247 -11.80 18.25 8.69
CA ASP A 247 -12.05 18.02 10.12
C ASP A 247 -13.23 18.82 10.71
N LYS A 248 -13.74 19.79 9.97
CA LYS A 248 -14.94 20.58 10.34
C LYS A 248 -16.26 19.92 9.96
N ILE A 249 -16.23 18.84 9.20
CA ILE A 249 -17.43 18.08 8.78
C ILE A 249 -17.72 17.02 9.83
N ASP A 250 -18.99 16.90 10.23
CA ASP A 250 -19.45 15.79 11.04
C ASP A 250 -19.63 14.53 10.17
N TYR A 251 -18.58 13.75 10.06
CA TYR A 251 -18.61 12.52 9.27
C TYR A 251 -19.40 11.38 9.92
N LYS A 252 -19.79 11.50 11.19
CA LYS A 252 -20.72 10.55 11.78
C LYS A 252 -22.10 10.72 11.15
N ASP A 253 -22.59 11.97 11.00
CA ASP A 253 -23.83 12.27 10.27
C ASP A 253 -23.76 11.82 8.82
N VAL A 254 -22.62 12.06 8.14
CA VAL A 254 -22.40 11.63 6.75
C VAL A 254 -22.55 10.11 6.60
N ARG A 255 -21.93 9.32 7.48
CA ARG A 255 -22.03 7.86 7.46
C ARG A 255 -23.43 7.36 7.76
N GLU A 256 -24.11 7.94 8.76
CA GLU A 256 -25.50 7.60 9.10
C GLU A 256 -26.43 7.86 7.91
N ARG A 257 -26.30 8.99 7.25
CA ARG A 257 -27.08 9.32 6.04
C ARG A 257 -26.77 8.40 4.87
N TYR A 258 -25.50 8.03 4.67
CA TYR A 258 -25.13 7.09 3.63
C TYR A 258 -25.71 5.69 3.88
N ALA A 259 -25.67 5.21 5.12
CA ALA A 259 -26.28 3.95 5.50
C ALA A 259 -27.82 3.99 5.33
N ALA A 260 -28.46 5.08 5.72
CA ALA A 260 -29.91 5.28 5.53
C ALA A 260 -30.33 5.31 4.05
N ALA A 261 -29.43 5.74 3.16
CA ALA A 261 -29.63 5.70 1.70
C ALA A 261 -29.34 4.31 1.08
N GLY A 262 -29.11 3.27 1.90
CA GLY A 262 -28.84 1.90 1.44
C GLY A 262 -27.38 1.64 1.06
N GLY A 263 -26.47 2.54 1.42
CA GLY A 263 -25.04 2.36 1.27
C GLY A 263 -24.48 1.35 2.29
N ARG A 264 -23.47 0.58 1.93
CA ARG A 264 -22.71 -0.24 2.87
C ARG A 264 -21.62 0.61 3.53
N VAL A 265 -21.60 0.61 4.85
CA VAL A 265 -20.62 1.33 5.69
C VAL A 265 -19.54 0.38 6.16
#